data_cd1dd9ad6e1a8ebf56a1bc9210145f8d
#
_entry.id   cd1dd9ad6e1a8ebf56a1bc9210145f8d
#
_cell.length_a   1.000
_cell.length_b   1.000
_cell.length_c   1.000
_cell.angle_alpha   90.00
_cell.angle_beta   90.00
_cell.angle_gamma   90.00
#
_symmetry.space_group_name_H-M   'P 1'
#
loop_
_entity.id
_entity.type
_entity.pdbx_description
1 polymer ?
#
loop_
_entity_poly.entity_id
_entity_poly.type
_entity_poly.pdbx_seq_one_letter_code
_entity_poly.pdbx_strand_id
1 'polypeptide(L)'
;MAYTNSPLVTYTKLTSNHSGQRKHIIDTITIHCIVGQWTAKQGCDYFANTDRQCSANYVVGKDGSIGLSVEEKNRSWCSGGTDKYGNPIRVNGISGADNDHRAITIEVASDTTHPYAVTDQAYNALVRLVADICKRNGIKKLLWKGDKSLVGKVSEQNMTVHRWFAQKACPGDYLYNRHAQIAVEVNKLLGNASDTPAPPKPPAQKTLY
;
A
#
# COMPACT_ATOMS: atom_id res chain seq x y z
N MET A 1 4.04 19.57 10.04
CA MET A 1 4.62 18.45 10.82
C MET A 1 5.89 18.01 10.12
N ALA A 2 6.95 17.66 10.86
CA ALA A 2 8.15 17.07 10.27
C ALA A 2 7.85 15.61 9.91
N TYR A 3 8.15 15.22 8.68
CA TYR A 3 8.05 13.82 8.26
C TYR A 3 9.14 13.01 8.96
N THR A 4 8.78 11.85 9.50
CA THR A 4 9.70 10.90 10.13
C THR A 4 9.48 9.52 9.52
N ASN A 5 10.57 8.76 9.31
CA ASN A 5 10.46 7.37 8.85
C ASN A 5 10.14 6.44 10.03
N SER A 6 9.61 5.25 9.74
CA SER A 6 9.27 4.25 10.76
C SER A 6 10.51 3.75 11.50
N PRO A 7 10.47 3.70 12.85
CA PRO A 7 11.54 3.07 13.64
C PRO A 7 11.56 1.53 13.52
N LEU A 8 10.56 0.93 12.88
CA LEU A 8 10.49 -0.52 12.62
C LEU A 8 11.37 -0.97 11.45
N VAL A 9 12.01 -0.03 10.75
CA VAL A 9 12.89 -0.32 9.61
C VAL A 9 14.12 -1.10 10.07
N THR A 10 14.36 -2.25 9.44
CA THR A 10 15.51 -3.11 9.70
C THR A 10 16.59 -3.00 8.61
N TYR A 11 16.25 -2.41 7.47
CA TYR A 11 17.18 -2.20 6.35
C TYR A 11 16.83 -0.91 5.60
N THR A 12 17.84 -0.13 5.25
CA THR A 12 17.64 1.10 4.45
C THR A 12 18.55 1.06 3.23
N LYS A 13 17.96 1.19 2.06
CA LYS A 13 18.65 1.51 0.82
C LYS A 13 17.77 2.38 -0.03
N LEU A 14 18.07 3.68 -0.03
CA LEU A 14 17.29 4.67 -0.74
C LEU A 14 17.54 4.59 -2.25
N THR A 15 16.46 4.77 -3.02
CA THR A 15 16.48 4.90 -4.46
C THR A 15 16.31 6.36 -4.88
N SER A 16 16.84 6.71 -6.05
CA SER A 16 16.56 8.00 -6.71
C SER A 16 15.20 8.02 -7.45
N ASN A 17 14.53 6.89 -7.56
CA ASN A 17 13.23 6.75 -8.24
C ASN A 17 12.09 7.37 -7.40
N HIS A 18 12.08 8.69 -7.25
CA HIS A 18 11.04 9.44 -6.54
C HIS A 18 10.95 10.88 -7.08
N SER A 19 9.82 11.54 -6.84
CA SER A 19 9.58 12.91 -7.33
C SER A 19 9.99 14.01 -6.34
N GLY A 20 10.85 13.71 -5.37
CA GLY A 20 11.17 14.64 -4.29
C GLY A 20 10.00 14.83 -3.32
N GLN A 21 9.95 15.97 -2.68
CA GLN A 21 9.01 16.25 -1.58
C GLN A 21 7.55 16.10 -2.02
N ARG A 22 6.74 15.50 -1.13
CA ARG A 22 5.29 15.39 -1.30
C ARG A 22 4.64 16.76 -1.37
N LYS A 23 3.60 16.87 -2.19
CA LYS A 23 2.76 18.07 -2.32
C LYS A 23 1.51 18.01 -1.45
N HIS A 24 1.33 16.95 -0.66
CA HIS A 24 0.18 16.72 0.20
C HIS A 24 0.61 16.08 1.52
N ILE A 25 -0.17 16.26 2.58
CA ILE A 25 0.02 15.53 3.84
C ILE A 25 -0.20 14.03 3.60
N ILE A 26 0.37 13.21 4.47
CA ILE A 26 0.13 11.75 4.47
C ILE A 26 -1.20 11.50 5.17
N ASP A 27 -2.20 11.08 4.40
CA ASP A 27 -3.55 10.78 4.88
C ASP A 27 -4.12 9.48 4.32
N THR A 28 -3.32 8.75 3.55
CA THR A 28 -3.71 7.54 2.82
C THR A 28 -2.63 6.46 2.95
N ILE A 29 -3.05 5.20 2.94
CA ILE A 29 -2.19 4.02 2.86
C ILE A 29 -2.50 3.26 1.58
N THR A 30 -1.47 2.91 0.80
CA THR A 30 -1.61 2.05 -0.39
C THR A 30 -0.74 0.81 -0.25
N ILE A 31 -1.37 -0.35 -0.18
CA ILE A 31 -0.69 -1.64 -0.06
C ILE A 31 -0.58 -2.27 -1.45
N HIS A 32 0.62 -2.74 -1.78
CA HIS A 32 0.98 -3.42 -3.02
C HIS A 32 1.51 -4.82 -2.76
N CYS A 33 1.65 -5.64 -3.79
CA CYS A 33 2.38 -6.90 -3.75
C CYS A 33 3.55 -6.89 -4.75
N ILE A 34 4.74 -7.27 -4.28
CA ILE A 34 5.97 -7.21 -5.09
C ILE A 34 6.13 -8.39 -6.07
N VAL A 35 5.22 -9.38 -6.01
CA VAL A 35 5.22 -10.58 -6.88
C VAL A 35 6.57 -11.32 -6.80
N GLY A 36 7.02 -11.58 -5.59
CA GLY A 36 8.24 -12.32 -5.27
C GLY A 36 8.37 -12.53 -3.77
N GLN A 37 8.82 -13.73 -3.37
CA GLN A 37 9.08 -14.08 -1.97
C GLN A 37 10.44 -13.53 -1.52
N TRP A 38 10.57 -12.20 -1.53
CA TRP A 38 11.78 -11.47 -1.24
C TRP A 38 11.88 -11.07 0.24
N THR A 39 13.10 -10.88 0.71
CA THR A 39 13.35 -10.13 1.95
C THR A 39 13.22 -8.61 1.68
N ALA A 40 13.09 -7.82 2.74
CA ALA A 40 13.08 -6.36 2.59
C ALA A 40 14.36 -5.83 1.93
N LYS A 41 15.51 -6.46 2.23
CA LYS A 41 16.79 -6.12 1.59
C LYS A 41 16.73 -6.32 0.09
N GLN A 42 16.26 -7.48 -0.39
CA GLN A 42 16.15 -7.77 -1.82
C GLN A 42 15.23 -6.77 -2.55
N GLY A 43 14.11 -6.40 -1.93
CA GLY A 43 13.19 -5.43 -2.52
C GLY A 43 13.77 -4.02 -2.58
N CYS A 44 14.42 -3.55 -1.52
CA CYS A 44 15.09 -2.24 -1.53
C CYS A 44 16.28 -2.21 -2.52
N ASP A 45 17.06 -3.30 -2.58
CA ASP A 45 18.16 -3.43 -3.55
C ASP A 45 17.63 -3.39 -4.99
N TYR A 46 16.49 -4.04 -5.26
CA TYR A 46 15.84 -3.98 -6.57
C TYR A 46 15.46 -2.54 -6.94
N PHE A 47 14.77 -1.81 -6.06
CA PHE A 47 14.35 -0.43 -6.34
C PHE A 47 15.53 0.54 -6.48
N ALA A 48 16.65 0.28 -5.82
CA ALA A 48 17.84 1.10 -5.92
C ALA A 48 18.65 0.86 -7.19
N ASN A 49 18.55 -0.34 -7.79
CA ASN A 49 19.37 -0.77 -8.91
C ASN A 49 18.59 -0.98 -10.22
N THR A 50 17.25 -0.82 -10.21
CA THR A 50 16.43 -1.03 -11.41
C THR A 50 16.41 0.19 -12.31
N ASP A 51 16.46 -0.03 -13.63
CA ASP A 51 16.21 1.01 -14.65
C ASP A 51 14.72 1.31 -14.83
N ARG A 52 13.85 0.54 -14.17
CA ARG A 52 12.40 0.80 -14.15
C ARG A 52 12.11 2.01 -13.29
N GLN A 53 11.25 2.89 -13.77
CA GLN A 53 10.76 4.04 -13.03
C GLN A 53 9.70 3.61 -12.01
N CYS A 54 10.11 2.89 -10.99
CA CYS A 54 9.24 2.40 -9.93
C CYS A 54 9.95 2.42 -8.56
N SER A 55 9.18 2.59 -7.51
CA SER A 55 9.64 2.53 -6.12
C SER A 55 8.44 2.46 -5.17
N ALA A 56 8.73 2.16 -3.90
CA ALA A 56 7.78 2.27 -2.79
C ALA A 56 8.44 3.01 -1.62
N ASN A 57 7.66 3.52 -0.69
CA ASN A 57 8.24 4.04 0.56
C ASN A 57 8.84 2.89 1.36
N TYR A 58 8.08 1.82 1.56
CA TYR A 58 8.51 0.66 2.33
C TYR A 58 8.40 -0.64 1.55
N VAL A 59 9.24 -1.59 1.93
CA VAL A 59 9.16 -2.99 1.51
C VAL A 59 9.01 -3.85 2.75
N VAL A 60 8.01 -4.73 2.77
CA VAL A 60 7.84 -5.76 3.80
C VAL A 60 8.26 -7.10 3.23
N GLY A 61 9.32 -7.67 3.79
CA GLY A 61 9.88 -8.95 3.37
C GLY A 61 9.07 -10.14 3.85
N LYS A 62 9.23 -11.29 3.17
CA LYS A 62 8.58 -12.56 3.53
C LYS A 62 8.89 -13.03 4.96
N ASP A 63 10.01 -12.62 5.50
CA ASP A 63 10.52 -12.92 6.84
C ASP A 63 10.05 -11.91 7.90
N GLY A 64 9.21 -10.95 7.52
CA GLY A 64 8.76 -9.86 8.38
C GLY A 64 9.76 -8.71 8.54
N SER A 65 10.88 -8.72 7.82
CA SER A 65 11.80 -7.59 7.74
C SER A 65 11.12 -6.39 7.08
N ILE A 66 11.53 -5.16 7.46
CA ILE A 66 10.96 -3.92 6.94
C ILE A 66 12.10 -3.07 6.35
N GLY A 67 11.99 -2.74 5.07
CA GLY A 67 12.93 -1.91 4.34
C GLY A 67 12.40 -0.51 4.07
N LEU A 68 13.29 0.48 4.08
CA LEU A 68 13.03 1.84 3.62
C LEU A 68 13.71 2.06 2.27
N SER A 69 12.90 2.34 1.23
CA SER A 69 13.39 2.57 -0.13
C SER A 69 13.20 4.03 -0.58
N VAL A 70 12.11 4.69 -0.13
CA VAL A 70 11.89 6.12 -0.32
C VAL A 70 11.44 6.72 1.01
N GLU A 71 12.11 7.78 1.48
CA GLU A 71 11.73 8.46 2.72
C GLU A 71 10.28 8.97 2.68
N GLU A 72 9.56 8.95 3.80
CA GLU A 72 8.16 9.36 3.87
C GLU A 72 7.92 10.81 3.41
N LYS A 73 8.90 11.70 3.55
CA LYS A 73 8.80 13.08 3.03
C LYS A 73 8.70 13.15 1.51
N ASN A 74 9.13 12.10 0.80
CA ASN A 74 9.18 12.04 -0.65
C ASN A 74 8.05 11.20 -1.24
N ARG A 75 7.61 11.56 -2.45
CA ARG A 75 6.64 10.82 -3.23
C ARG A 75 7.33 9.69 -3.98
N SER A 76 7.00 8.43 -3.67
CA SER A 76 7.41 7.24 -4.44
C SER A 76 6.71 7.16 -5.81
N TRP A 77 7.19 6.29 -6.69
CA TRP A 77 6.57 5.98 -7.99
C TRP A 77 5.98 4.57 -7.96
N CYS A 78 4.82 4.40 -7.33
CA CYS A 78 4.26 3.09 -7.01
C CYS A 78 2.91 2.80 -7.68
N SER A 79 1.98 3.75 -7.64
CA SER A 79 0.59 3.51 -8.04
C SER A 79 0.25 3.98 -9.45
N GLY A 80 1.21 4.48 -10.22
CA GLY A 80 0.99 5.03 -11.56
C GLY A 80 0.56 3.97 -12.57
N GLY A 81 -0.35 4.37 -13.47
CA GLY A 81 -0.77 3.57 -14.61
C GLY A 81 -1.47 4.43 -15.66
N THR A 82 -1.47 3.94 -16.89
CA THR A 82 -2.07 4.62 -18.04
C THR A 82 -3.15 3.74 -18.69
N ASP A 83 -4.08 4.40 -19.36
CA ASP A 83 -5.02 3.75 -20.27
C ASP A 83 -4.31 3.32 -21.58
N LYS A 84 -5.07 2.74 -22.50
CA LYS A 84 -4.56 2.30 -23.81
C LYS A 84 -4.08 3.44 -24.73
N TYR A 85 -4.37 4.69 -24.37
CA TYR A 85 -3.94 5.88 -25.10
C TYR A 85 -2.76 6.61 -24.44
N GLY A 86 -2.23 6.06 -23.34
CA GLY A 86 -1.12 6.65 -22.58
C GLY A 86 -1.53 7.71 -21.56
N ASN A 87 -2.84 7.96 -21.38
CA ASN A 87 -3.30 8.93 -20.38
C ASN A 87 -3.34 8.30 -18.99
N PRO A 88 -2.95 9.06 -17.92
CA PRO A 88 -3.06 8.56 -16.56
C PRO A 88 -4.50 8.14 -16.22
N ILE A 89 -4.66 6.92 -15.71
CA ILE A 89 -5.95 6.47 -15.18
C ILE A 89 -6.27 7.27 -13.92
N ARG A 90 -7.47 7.86 -13.89
CA ARG A 90 -7.94 8.70 -12.78
C ARG A 90 -9.21 8.16 -12.15
N VAL A 91 -9.30 8.35 -10.83
CA VAL A 91 -10.50 8.05 -10.03
C VAL A 91 -10.83 9.32 -9.26
N ASN A 92 -12.03 9.87 -9.45
CA ASN A 92 -12.42 11.18 -8.88
C ASN A 92 -11.40 12.29 -9.18
N GLY A 93 -10.81 12.30 -10.38
CA GLY A 93 -9.77 13.25 -10.77
C GLY A 93 -8.36 12.94 -10.23
N ILE A 94 -8.20 11.97 -9.34
CA ILE A 94 -6.93 11.56 -8.72
C ILE A 94 -6.29 10.47 -9.57
N SER A 95 -5.06 10.68 -10.05
CA SER A 95 -4.23 9.65 -10.69
C SER A 95 -3.47 8.84 -9.64
N GLY A 96 -2.84 7.72 -10.06
CA GLY A 96 -1.94 7.00 -9.17
C GLY A 96 -0.77 7.86 -8.69
N ALA A 97 -0.28 8.76 -9.53
CA ALA A 97 0.76 9.73 -9.15
C ALA A 97 0.27 10.73 -8.09
N ASP A 98 -0.96 11.24 -8.22
CA ASP A 98 -1.58 12.11 -7.22
C ASP A 98 -1.85 11.36 -5.91
N ASN A 99 -2.27 10.08 -6.01
CA ASN A 99 -2.42 9.20 -4.86
C ASN A 99 -1.11 9.02 -4.09
N ASP A 100 0.02 8.81 -4.78
CA ASP A 100 1.33 8.63 -4.15
C ASP A 100 1.85 9.90 -3.46
N HIS A 101 1.32 11.09 -3.77
CA HIS A 101 1.57 12.29 -3.00
C HIS A 101 0.87 12.29 -1.63
N ARG A 102 -0.21 11.54 -1.48
CA ARG A 102 -1.03 11.41 -0.26
C ARG A 102 -0.72 10.15 0.52
N ALA A 103 -0.35 9.09 -0.19
CA ALA A 103 -0.21 7.76 0.38
C ALA A 103 1.23 7.44 0.80
N ILE A 104 1.36 6.71 1.90
CA ILE A 104 2.51 5.84 2.08
C ILE A 104 2.26 4.56 1.30
N THR A 105 3.16 4.23 0.38
CA THR A 105 3.11 3.03 -0.46
C THR A 105 3.97 1.94 0.15
N ILE A 106 3.43 0.73 0.24
CA ILE A 106 4.07 -0.41 0.89
C ILE A 106 4.01 -1.60 -0.07
N GLU A 107 5.15 -2.07 -0.51
CA GLU A 107 5.28 -3.31 -1.28
C GLU A 107 5.51 -4.49 -0.35
N VAL A 108 4.64 -5.49 -0.42
CA VAL A 108 4.70 -6.70 0.42
C VAL A 108 5.16 -7.89 -0.40
N ALA A 109 6.13 -8.64 0.11
CA ALA A 109 6.59 -9.88 -0.50
C ALA A 109 5.41 -10.87 -0.62
N SER A 110 5.22 -11.43 -1.79
CA SER A 110 4.10 -12.31 -2.10
C SER A 110 4.50 -13.46 -3.02
N ASP A 111 3.61 -14.45 -3.16
CA ASP A 111 3.76 -15.46 -4.20
C ASP A 111 3.76 -14.82 -5.60
N THR A 112 4.30 -15.55 -6.56
CA THR A 112 4.40 -15.09 -7.96
C THR A 112 3.14 -15.38 -8.77
N THR A 113 2.20 -16.14 -8.21
CA THR A 113 0.96 -16.56 -8.85
C THR A 113 -0.26 -16.18 -8.01
N HIS A 114 -1.41 -16.08 -8.66
CA HIS A 114 -2.69 -15.85 -7.99
C HIS A 114 -2.93 -16.89 -6.87
N PRO A 115 -3.39 -16.48 -5.69
CA PRO A 115 -3.90 -15.15 -5.29
C PRO A 115 -2.83 -14.16 -4.81
N TYR A 116 -1.54 -14.41 -5.03
CA TYR A 116 -0.40 -13.62 -4.56
C TYR A 116 -0.35 -13.59 -3.03
N ALA A 117 -0.35 -14.79 -2.43
CA ALA A 117 -0.35 -14.93 -0.98
C ALA A 117 0.93 -14.37 -0.35
N VAL A 118 0.80 -13.86 0.85
CA VAL A 118 1.92 -13.39 1.67
C VAL A 118 2.09 -14.30 2.89
N THR A 119 3.30 -14.36 3.45
CA THR A 119 3.56 -15.11 4.67
C THR A 119 2.92 -14.44 5.88
N ASP A 120 2.68 -15.22 6.95
CA ASP A 120 2.18 -14.66 8.22
C ASP A 120 3.13 -13.64 8.82
N GLN A 121 4.46 -13.84 8.67
CA GLN A 121 5.47 -12.88 9.11
C GLN A 121 5.35 -11.55 8.37
N ALA A 122 5.19 -11.58 7.05
CA ALA A 122 4.99 -10.38 6.24
C ALA A 122 3.67 -9.69 6.59
N TYR A 123 2.58 -10.45 6.75
CA TYR A 123 1.28 -9.91 7.14
C TYR A 123 1.33 -9.20 8.51
N ASN A 124 1.91 -9.87 9.52
CA ASN A 124 2.04 -9.29 10.86
C ASN A 124 2.95 -8.05 10.89
N ALA A 125 4.03 -8.04 10.09
CA ALA A 125 4.90 -6.89 9.94
C ALA A 125 4.20 -5.73 9.23
N LEU A 126 3.41 -6.00 8.19
CA LEU A 126 2.58 -5.02 7.49
C LEU A 126 1.62 -4.32 8.45
N VAL A 127 0.87 -5.07 9.26
CA VAL A 127 -0.10 -4.50 10.22
C VAL A 127 0.59 -3.57 11.21
N ARG A 128 1.74 -3.99 11.78
CA ARG A 128 2.51 -3.15 12.71
C ARG A 128 3.07 -1.89 12.04
N LEU A 129 3.61 -2.02 10.82
CA LEU A 129 4.13 -0.89 10.05
C LEU A 129 3.03 0.13 9.75
N VAL A 130 1.87 -0.32 9.27
CA VAL A 130 0.74 0.57 8.97
C VAL A 130 0.25 1.28 10.24
N ALA A 131 0.18 0.59 11.38
CA ALA A 131 -0.21 1.21 12.65
C ALA A 131 0.80 2.29 13.09
N ASP A 132 2.10 2.04 12.94
CA ASP A 132 3.15 3.03 13.22
C ASP A 132 3.04 4.25 12.30
N ILE A 133 2.88 4.03 10.99
CA ILE A 133 2.68 5.11 10.01
C ILE A 133 1.46 5.95 10.37
N CYS A 134 0.33 5.32 10.70
CA CYS A 134 -0.89 6.01 11.10
C CYS A 134 -0.66 6.89 12.34
N LYS A 135 -0.01 6.36 13.37
CA LYS A 135 0.30 7.10 14.62
C LYS A 135 1.15 8.34 14.34
N ARG A 136 2.23 8.18 13.57
CA ARG A 136 3.17 9.28 13.28
C ARG A 136 2.58 10.36 12.38
N ASN A 137 1.65 9.99 11.49
CA ASN A 137 1.04 10.92 10.54
C ASN A 137 -0.36 11.41 10.98
N GLY A 138 -0.81 11.10 12.20
CA GLY A 138 -2.07 11.57 12.73
C GLY A 138 -3.32 10.94 12.11
N ILE A 139 -3.18 9.79 11.44
CA ILE A 139 -4.30 8.99 10.93
C ILE A 139 -4.92 8.25 12.12
N LYS A 140 -5.99 8.80 12.67
CA LYS A 140 -6.62 8.27 13.90
C LYS A 140 -7.30 6.93 13.69
N LYS A 141 -7.83 6.68 12.49
CA LYS A 141 -8.54 5.44 12.14
C LYS A 141 -8.24 5.07 10.70
N LEU A 142 -7.91 3.79 10.45
CA LEU A 142 -7.77 3.25 9.11
C LEU A 142 -9.15 2.78 8.64
N LEU A 143 -9.56 3.21 7.45
CA LEU A 143 -10.91 3.02 6.93
C LEU A 143 -10.86 2.32 5.57
N TRP A 144 -11.62 1.23 5.44
CA TRP A 144 -11.77 0.48 4.20
C TRP A 144 -13.22 0.08 3.95
N LYS A 145 -13.76 0.47 2.81
CA LYS A 145 -15.08 0.05 2.31
C LYS A 145 -14.98 -0.74 1.00
N GLY A 146 -13.78 -0.80 0.41
CA GLY A 146 -13.56 -1.45 -0.89
C GLY A 146 -14.22 -0.70 -2.06
N ASP A 147 -14.56 0.56 -1.87
CA ASP A 147 -15.29 1.36 -2.86
C ASP A 147 -14.36 2.35 -3.56
N LYS A 148 -14.13 2.09 -4.85
CA LYS A 148 -13.31 2.95 -5.72
C LYS A 148 -13.85 4.39 -5.79
N SER A 149 -15.16 4.59 -5.68
CA SER A 149 -15.77 5.92 -5.73
C SER A 149 -15.45 6.81 -4.52
N LEU A 150 -14.84 6.24 -3.49
CA LEU A 150 -14.42 6.95 -2.27
C LEU A 150 -12.96 7.40 -2.30
N VAL A 151 -12.22 7.17 -3.40
CA VAL A 151 -10.85 7.69 -3.54
C VAL A 151 -10.84 9.21 -3.34
N GLY A 152 -9.99 9.68 -2.43
CA GLY A 152 -9.88 11.09 -2.03
C GLY A 152 -10.82 11.51 -0.89
N LYS A 153 -11.83 10.72 -0.54
CA LYS A 153 -12.74 10.98 0.58
C LYS A 153 -12.21 10.30 1.84
N VAL A 154 -11.11 10.81 2.38
CA VAL A 154 -10.32 10.13 3.45
C VAL A 154 -11.05 9.96 4.77
N SER A 155 -12.12 10.74 5.03
CA SER A 155 -13.00 10.54 6.18
C SER A 155 -13.93 9.32 6.05
N GLU A 156 -14.07 8.77 4.83
CA GLU A 156 -14.88 7.60 4.55
C GLU A 156 -14.02 6.37 4.21
N GLN A 157 -12.92 6.58 3.51
CA GLN A 157 -11.95 5.55 3.12
C GLN A 157 -10.59 6.18 2.88
N ASN A 158 -9.57 5.75 3.62
CA ASN A 158 -8.20 6.22 3.52
C ASN A 158 -7.19 5.12 3.17
N MET A 159 -7.69 4.01 2.65
CA MET A 159 -6.90 2.99 1.97
C MET A 159 -7.23 2.98 0.49
N THR A 160 -6.21 2.80 -0.34
CA THR A 160 -6.34 2.66 -1.81
C THR A 160 -5.54 1.46 -2.30
N VAL A 161 -5.76 1.06 -3.54
CA VAL A 161 -5.07 -0.07 -4.17
C VAL A 161 -4.66 0.27 -5.60
N HIS A 162 -3.53 -0.27 -6.05
CA HIS A 162 -2.97 -0.01 -7.37
C HIS A 162 -3.95 -0.33 -8.52
N ARG A 163 -4.70 -1.43 -8.42
CA ARG A 163 -5.68 -1.84 -9.46
C ARG A 163 -6.76 -0.80 -9.77
N TRP A 164 -6.92 0.23 -8.93
CA TRP A 164 -7.83 1.33 -9.22
C TRP A 164 -7.23 2.38 -10.14
N PHE A 165 -5.91 2.48 -10.22
CA PHE A 165 -5.15 3.47 -11.00
C PHE A 165 -4.37 2.86 -12.16
N ALA A 166 -4.38 1.53 -12.31
CA ALA A 166 -3.66 0.82 -13.34
C ALA A 166 -4.37 -0.50 -13.70
N GLN A 167 -4.13 -1.00 -14.90
CA GLN A 167 -4.57 -2.33 -15.31
C GLN A 167 -3.64 -3.41 -14.73
N LYS A 168 -3.69 -3.59 -13.41
CA LYS A 168 -2.83 -4.50 -12.64
C LYS A 168 -3.64 -5.36 -11.69
N ALA A 169 -3.16 -6.58 -11.39
CA ALA A 169 -3.73 -7.43 -10.36
C ALA A 169 -3.38 -6.95 -8.94
N CYS A 170 -2.35 -6.11 -8.77
CA CYS A 170 -1.87 -5.59 -7.49
C CYS A 170 -3.01 -4.94 -6.66
N PRO A 171 -3.12 -5.22 -5.36
CA PRO A 171 -2.20 -5.95 -4.49
C PRO A 171 -2.36 -7.48 -4.46
N GLY A 172 -3.00 -8.08 -5.47
CA GLY A 172 -3.41 -9.48 -5.46
C GLY A 172 -4.68 -9.72 -4.63
N ASP A 173 -5.37 -10.82 -4.89
CA ASP A 173 -6.65 -11.08 -4.21
C ASP A 173 -6.45 -11.47 -2.75
N TYR A 174 -5.29 -12.03 -2.40
CA TYR A 174 -4.98 -12.36 -1.01
C TYR A 174 -5.03 -11.11 -0.11
N LEU A 175 -4.27 -10.05 -0.45
CA LEU A 175 -4.27 -8.82 0.32
C LEU A 175 -5.55 -8.01 0.11
N TYR A 176 -6.07 -7.93 -1.13
CA TYR A 176 -7.29 -7.18 -1.42
C TYR A 176 -8.46 -7.62 -0.55
N ASN A 177 -8.70 -8.93 -0.44
CA ASN A 177 -9.78 -9.49 0.36
C ASN A 177 -9.55 -9.32 1.88
N ARG A 178 -8.31 -9.01 2.31
CA ARG A 178 -7.94 -8.79 3.71
C ARG A 178 -7.83 -7.32 4.11
N HIS A 179 -8.04 -6.36 3.21
CA HIS A 179 -7.95 -4.94 3.55
C HIS A 179 -8.87 -4.55 4.72
N ALA A 180 -10.09 -5.08 4.77
CA ALA A 180 -10.99 -4.85 5.90
C ALA A 180 -10.43 -5.41 7.21
N GLN A 181 -9.85 -6.62 7.18
CA GLN A 181 -9.21 -7.24 8.34
C GLN A 181 -7.97 -6.44 8.77
N ILE A 182 -7.11 -6.04 7.82
CA ILE A 182 -5.95 -5.18 8.09
C ILE A 182 -6.39 -3.89 8.78
N ALA A 183 -7.44 -3.23 8.29
CA ALA A 183 -7.96 -2.01 8.91
C ALA A 183 -8.40 -2.25 10.36
N VAL A 184 -9.10 -3.34 10.65
CA VAL A 184 -9.53 -3.71 12.01
C VAL A 184 -8.31 -3.96 12.92
N GLU A 185 -7.34 -4.74 12.47
CA GLU A 185 -6.16 -5.07 13.27
C GLU A 185 -5.29 -3.85 13.53
N VAL A 186 -5.10 -2.99 12.53
CA VAL A 186 -4.42 -1.70 12.70
C VAL A 186 -5.17 -0.81 13.70
N ASN A 187 -6.50 -0.71 13.59
CA ASN A 187 -7.30 0.11 14.49
C ASN A 187 -7.23 -0.37 15.94
N LYS A 188 -7.12 -1.67 16.20
CA LYS A 188 -6.85 -2.20 17.54
C LYS A 188 -5.52 -1.68 18.09
N LEU A 189 -4.45 -1.66 17.25
CA LEU A 189 -3.14 -1.13 17.64
C LEU A 189 -3.13 0.40 17.81
N LEU A 190 -4.10 1.10 17.21
CA LEU A 190 -4.31 2.54 17.40
C LEU A 190 -5.12 2.86 18.66
N GLY A 191 -5.64 1.84 19.38
CA GLY A 191 -6.46 2.01 20.58
C GLY A 191 -7.94 2.30 20.27
N ASN A 192 -8.39 2.09 19.03
CA ASN A 192 -9.79 2.22 18.67
C ASN A 192 -10.55 0.93 19.03
N ALA A 193 -11.78 1.06 19.56
CA ALA A 193 -12.65 -0.08 19.81
C ALA A 193 -12.90 -0.85 18.49
N SER A 194 -13.01 -2.18 18.60
CA SER A 194 -13.17 -3.06 17.45
C SER A 194 -14.52 -2.86 16.77
N ASP A 195 -14.51 -2.24 15.59
CA ASP A 195 -15.60 -2.47 14.64
C ASP A 195 -15.39 -3.88 14.06
N THR A 196 -16.31 -4.79 14.32
CA THR A 196 -16.27 -6.14 13.72
C THR A 196 -16.37 -5.97 12.20
N PRO A 197 -15.47 -6.56 11.40
CA PRO A 197 -15.57 -6.46 9.95
C PRO A 197 -16.88 -7.07 9.46
N ALA A 198 -17.55 -6.41 8.54
CA ALA A 198 -18.60 -7.08 7.78
C ALA A 198 -17.97 -8.30 7.05
N PRO A 199 -18.61 -9.46 7.03
CA PRO A 199 -18.11 -10.63 6.34
C PRO A 199 -17.84 -10.28 4.86
N PRO A 200 -16.79 -10.84 4.23
CA PRO A 200 -16.51 -10.60 2.84
C PRO A 200 -17.73 -11.00 2.01
N LYS A 201 -18.14 -10.10 1.10
CA LYS A 201 -19.23 -10.36 0.16
C LYS A 201 -18.87 -11.60 -0.66
N PRO A 202 -19.73 -12.63 -0.76
CA PRO A 202 -19.46 -13.81 -1.55
C PRO A 202 -19.11 -13.43 -3.00
N PRO A 203 -18.19 -14.13 -3.67
CA PRO A 203 -17.92 -13.89 -5.08
C PRO A 203 -19.23 -14.01 -5.86
N ALA A 204 -19.50 -13.06 -6.75
CA ALA A 204 -20.67 -13.10 -7.61
C ALA A 204 -20.68 -14.42 -8.39
N GLN A 205 -21.68 -15.25 -8.16
CA GLN A 205 -21.91 -16.46 -8.97
C GLN A 205 -22.08 -16.03 -10.42
N LYS A 206 -21.16 -16.49 -11.27
CA LYS A 206 -21.38 -16.41 -12.71
C LYS A 206 -22.57 -17.32 -13.05
N THR A 207 -23.70 -16.73 -13.33
CA THR A 207 -24.83 -17.44 -13.95
C THR A 207 -24.36 -17.87 -15.34
N LEU A 208 -24.13 -19.17 -15.53
CA LEU A 208 -23.98 -19.78 -16.85
C LEU A 208 -25.37 -19.79 -17.50
N TYR A 209 -25.53 -19.01 -18.58
CA TYR A 209 -26.53 -19.19 -19.60
C TYR A 209 -25.82 -19.52 -20.90
#